data_ce2ae8358233e12ffb6d2167cc6555a1
#
_entry.id   ce2ae8358233e12ffb6d2167cc6555a1
#
_cell.length_a   1.000
_cell.length_b   1.000
_cell.length_c   1.000
_cell.angle_alpha   90.00
_cell.angle_beta   90.00
_cell.angle_gamma   90.00
#
_symmetry.space_group_name_H-M   'P 1'
#
loop_
_entity.id
_entity.type
_entity.pdbx_description
1 polymer ?
#
loop_
_entity_poly.entity_id
_entity_poly.type
_entity_poly.pdbx_seq_one_letter_code
_entity_poly.pdbx_strand_id
1 'polypeptide(L)'
;MKKSRMLLINFALVLTSCFGTTSLEFVPYLADLKPFDTYHFDEEVNPYLIPRNAYFHNRTVLSNEITSLSQVISSKENVLAYEEGQEAHLLVVPLAFHDSDRSTHEKKTILIQNAFFGDSSKNTYESVASYYNRSSYGHVKIQGEVTDWYTSSMTADEALQLARNNSPLPVSSSLANEVVRWLDESDFDLTNYLTEDGNYVRGLYIVYDFPPDYGDTSSLFWAYVHRADKNSTYPSAATYAWSSIDFVGEKAYKNNYVETNTFIHEVGHLFGLSDYYNRHASSYYQPTSFFDMMDYNLGDHCSFSKYLLRWATPYVVNQPQEITIRSFTETGDFILIPTSSFNGTPYDEYILIEYFTPTGLNNSSSFASYLYRDKSGRERIFYYPSYHGVRIYHVDARLAYYTNQSINVMVDYVDNLTQIDPSDPTYNDTLYVGFANDNSPMDKTDDLLCHLLSARGESDYENGIAASNATLFALEDTFGKSIDSYHNFRFNKTGEYLPFSLTISKMRDKEVTVSFTLRD
;
A
#
# COMPACT_ATOMS: atom_id res chain seq x y z
N MET A 1 31.54 11.45 -30.14
CA MET A 1 30.29 11.08 -29.52
C MET A 1 30.61 10.34 -28.23
N LYS A 2 30.54 11.02 -27.08
CA LYS A 2 30.83 10.43 -25.76
C LYS A 2 29.51 10.02 -25.13
N LYS A 3 29.32 8.72 -24.91
CA LYS A 3 28.21 8.19 -24.10
C LYS A 3 28.48 8.59 -22.66
N SER A 4 27.63 9.47 -22.11
CA SER A 4 27.64 9.79 -20.69
C SER A 4 26.94 8.65 -19.96
N ARG A 5 27.68 7.85 -19.21
CA ARG A 5 27.13 6.92 -18.21
C ARG A 5 26.68 7.76 -17.02
N MET A 6 25.38 7.75 -16.76
CA MET A 6 24.83 8.36 -15.56
C MET A 6 25.10 7.42 -14.38
N LEU A 7 26.04 7.81 -13.55
CA LEU A 7 26.41 7.10 -12.32
C LEU A 7 25.41 7.53 -11.23
N LEU A 8 24.52 6.66 -10.83
CA LEU A 8 23.74 6.85 -9.59
C LEU A 8 24.68 6.62 -8.40
N ILE A 9 25.16 7.71 -7.83
CA ILE A 9 25.96 7.66 -6.60
C ILE A 9 25.01 7.77 -5.42
N ASN A 10 24.71 6.63 -4.80
CA ASN A 10 24.13 6.58 -3.47
C ASN A 10 25.19 6.99 -2.46
N PHE A 11 25.20 8.26 -2.06
CA PHE A 11 25.99 8.71 -0.92
C PHE A 11 25.24 8.42 0.37
N ALA A 12 25.50 7.27 0.98
CA ALA A 12 25.25 7.08 2.40
C ALA A 12 26.35 7.83 3.16
N LEU A 13 26.04 9.03 3.63
CA LEU A 13 26.90 9.73 4.60
C LEU A 13 26.67 9.08 5.97
N VAL A 14 27.58 8.19 6.35
CA VAL A 14 27.69 7.71 7.72
C VAL A 14 28.31 8.83 8.54
N LEU A 15 27.49 9.61 9.22
CA LEU A 15 27.94 10.46 10.32
C LEU A 15 28.18 9.56 11.53
N THR A 16 29.41 9.14 11.73
CA THR A 16 29.87 8.60 13.01
C THR A 16 29.92 9.73 14.04
N SER A 17 28.82 9.95 14.74
CA SER A 17 28.85 10.67 16.01
C SER A 17 29.08 9.65 17.12
N CYS A 18 30.15 9.88 17.88
CA CYS A 18 30.44 9.16 19.12
C CYS A 18 29.32 9.39 20.14
N PHE A 19 28.39 8.48 20.21
CA PHE A 19 27.58 8.24 21.40
C PHE A 19 27.59 6.74 21.66
N GLY A 20 27.79 6.41 22.95
CA GLY A 20 28.01 5.07 23.41
C GLY A 20 27.02 4.03 22.83
N THR A 21 27.56 2.89 22.46
CA THR A 21 26.85 1.72 22.04
C THR A 21 25.97 1.20 23.18
N THR A 22 24.77 1.74 23.31
CA THR A 22 23.68 0.93 23.84
C THR A 22 23.21 0.10 22.64
N SER A 23 23.55 -1.17 22.64
CA SER A 23 22.89 -2.16 21.79
C SER A 23 21.39 -2.00 22.02
N LEU A 24 20.67 -1.46 21.05
CA LEU A 24 19.23 -1.61 20.97
C LEU A 24 19.02 -3.10 20.79
N GLU A 25 18.79 -3.80 21.88
CA GLU A 25 18.24 -5.15 21.82
C GLU A 25 16.95 -5.04 21.04
N PHE A 26 16.92 -5.68 19.88
CA PHE A 26 15.73 -5.86 19.09
C PHE A 26 14.81 -6.78 19.89
N VAL A 27 13.99 -6.21 20.75
CA VAL A 27 12.91 -6.94 21.38
C VAL A 27 11.94 -7.33 20.26
N PRO A 28 11.71 -8.62 20.01
CA PRO A 28 10.74 -9.01 19.01
C PRO A 28 9.39 -8.41 19.42
N TYR A 29 8.92 -7.45 18.64
CA TYR A 29 7.68 -6.72 18.85
C TYR A 29 6.45 -7.62 18.99
N LEU A 30 6.56 -8.87 18.56
CA LEU A 30 5.49 -9.88 18.59
C LEU A 30 5.16 -10.45 19.98
N ALA A 31 6.00 -10.21 21.01
CA ALA A 31 5.79 -10.84 22.32
C ALA A 31 4.70 -10.16 23.18
N ASP A 32 4.35 -8.89 22.88
CA ASP A 32 3.44 -8.10 23.71
C ASP A 32 2.21 -7.56 22.96
N LEU A 33 1.99 -7.92 21.70
CA LEU A 33 0.76 -7.61 21.01
C LEU A 33 -0.35 -8.49 21.59
N LYS A 34 -1.12 -7.91 22.51
CA LYS A 34 -2.40 -8.51 22.89
C LYS A 34 -3.25 -8.63 21.63
N PRO A 35 -3.96 -9.76 21.44
CA PRO A 35 -4.92 -9.88 20.36
C PRO A 35 -5.85 -8.66 20.33
N PHE A 36 -6.24 -8.23 19.14
CA PHE A 36 -7.05 -7.05 18.90
C PHE A 36 -8.32 -6.98 19.77
N ASP A 37 -8.88 -8.12 20.14
CA ASP A 37 -10.06 -8.28 21.01
C ASP A 37 -9.81 -7.94 22.48
N THR A 38 -8.57 -7.72 22.91
CA THR A 38 -8.24 -7.45 24.32
C THR A 38 -7.90 -6.00 24.63
N TYR A 39 -7.97 -5.10 23.65
CA TYR A 39 -7.97 -3.68 23.93
C TYR A 39 -9.33 -3.25 24.45
N HIS A 40 -9.59 -3.57 25.70
CA HIS A 40 -10.59 -2.86 26.46
C HIS A 40 -10.07 -1.44 26.63
N PHE A 41 -10.65 -0.50 25.91
CA PHE A 41 -10.57 0.90 26.31
C PHE A 41 -11.15 0.96 27.71
N ASP A 42 -10.42 1.62 28.59
CA ASP A 42 -10.95 1.96 29.89
C ASP A 42 -12.18 2.84 29.63
N GLU A 43 -13.37 2.25 29.67
CA GLU A 43 -14.64 2.95 29.48
C GLU A 43 -14.80 4.09 30.49
N GLU A 44 -14.08 4.02 31.62
CA GLU A 44 -13.98 5.09 32.62
C GLU A 44 -13.23 6.32 32.11
N VAL A 45 -12.33 6.19 31.11
CA VAL A 45 -11.52 7.31 30.61
C VAL A 45 -12.22 8.09 29.52
N ASN A 46 -13.09 7.45 28.74
CA ASN A 46 -13.89 8.13 27.72
C ASN A 46 -15.18 7.37 27.40
N PRO A 47 -16.27 7.60 28.15
CA PRO A 47 -17.55 6.89 27.96
C PRO A 47 -18.22 7.16 26.59
N TYR A 48 -17.65 8.08 25.80
CA TYR A 48 -18.17 8.47 24.49
C TYR A 48 -17.41 7.85 23.32
N LEU A 49 -16.33 7.13 23.59
CA LEU A 49 -15.69 6.33 22.56
C LEU A 49 -16.61 5.18 22.17
N ILE A 50 -17.01 5.15 20.92
CA ILE A 50 -17.63 3.96 20.38
C ILE A 50 -16.54 2.88 20.36
N PRO A 51 -16.65 1.82 21.19
CA PRO A 51 -15.67 0.75 21.16
C PRO A 51 -15.53 0.20 19.74
N ARG A 52 -14.33 -0.09 19.31
CA ARG A 52 -14.04 -0.67 17.99
C ARG A 52 -15.02 -1.79 17.60
N ASN A 53 -15.26 -2.70 18.52
CA ASN A 53 -16.17 -3.83 18.39
C ASN A 53 -17.65 -3.43 18.45
N ALA A 54 -18.07 -2.39 19.17
CA ALA A 54 -19.48 -2.00 19.23
C ALA A 54 -19.98 -1.41 17.92
N TYR A 55 -19.14 -0.70 17.19
CA TYR A 55 -19.50 -0.16 15.87
C TYR A 55 -19.73 -1.26 14.85
N PHE A 56 -18.96 -2.34 14.91
CA PHE A 56 -19.13 -3.52 14.05
C PHE A 56 -20.11 -4.54 14.65
N HIS A 57 -20.21 -4.69 15.98
CA HIS A 57 -21.10 -5.67 16.63
C HIS A 57 -22.59 -5.30 16.50
N ASN A 58 -22.94 -4.03 16.58
CA ASN A 58 -24.34 -3.60 16.38
C ASN A 58 -24.77 -3.66 14.90
N ARG A 59 -23.89 -4.05 13.99
CA ARG A 59 -24.13 -4.21 12.56
C ARG A 59 -23.68 -5.60 12.07
N THR A 60 -24.12 -6.65 12.77
CA THR A 60 -23.86 -8.05 12.35
C THR A 60 -24.32 -8.32 10.91
N VAL A 61 -25.35 -7.62 10.46
CA VAL A 61 -25.80 -7.65 9.06
C VAL A 61 -24.75 -7.00 8.14
N LEU A 62 -24.18 -5.85 8.53
CA LEU A 62 -23.15 -5.16 7.76
C LEU A 62 -21.81 -5.89 7.76
N SER A 63 -21.46 -6.67 8.77
CA SER A 63 -20.22 -7.46 8.74
C SER A 63 -20.24 -8.52 7.65
N ASN A 64 -21.40 -9.16 7.44
CA ASN A 64 -21.57 -10.12 6.34
C ASN A 64 -21.62 -9.40 4.99
N GLU A 65 -22.26 -8.23 4.90
CA GLU A 65 -22.29 -7.40 3.70
C GLU A 65 -20.91 -6.82 3.38
N ILE A 66 -20.16 -6.34 4.38
CA ILE A 66 -18.78 -5.87 4.21
C ILE A 66 -17.87 -7.03 3.77
N THR A 67 -18.01 -8.20 4.36
CA THR A 67 -17.24 -9.38 3.97
C THR A 67 -17.56 -9.78 2.54
N SER A 68 -18.85 -9.83 2.19
CA SER A 68 -19.30 -10.10 0.82
C SER A 68 -18.79 -9.05 -0.16
N LEU A 69 -18.85 -7.78 0.19
CA LEU A 69 -18.38 -6.69 -0.64
C LEU A 69 -16.85 -6.71 -0.79
N SER A 70 -16.11 -6.92 0.28
CA SER A 70 -14.66 -7.10 0.23
C SER A 70 -14.28 -8.31 -0.61
N GLN A 71 -15.02 -9.41 -0.54
CA GLN A 71 -14.84 -10.58 -1.40
C GLN A 71 -15.12 -10.27 -2.87
N VAL A 72 -16.18 -9.52 -3.17
CA VAL A 72 -16.49 -9.10 -4.54
C VAL A 72 -15.39 -8.22 -5.11
N ILE A 73 -14.91 -7.23 -4.35
CA ILE A 73 -13.85 -6.34 -4.79
C ILE A 73 -12.52 -7.10 -4.86
N SER A 74 -12.19 -7.88 -3.83
CA SER A 74 -10.97 -8.70 -3.79
C SER A 74 -10.95 -9.76 -4.89
N SER A 75 -12.08 -10.38 -5.22
CA SER A 75 -12.14 -11.40 -6.28
C SER A 75 -11.83 -10.85 -7.66
N LYS A 76 -11.97 -9.53 -7.86
CA LYS A 76 -11.66 -8.88 -9.13
C LYS A 76 -10.20 -8.50 -9.29
N GLU A 77 -9.60 -8.00 -8.21
CA GLU A 77 -8.31 -7.32 -8.25
C GLU A 77 -7.25 -8.06 -7.45
N ASN A 78 -7.64 -9.00 -6.60
CA ASN A 78 -6.78 -9.48 -5.54
C ASN A 78 -6.69 -11.00 -5.47
N VAL A 79 -5.50 -11.44 -5.26
CA VAL A 79 -5.11 -12.84 -5.26
C VAL A 79 -4.71 -13.34 -3.89
N LEU A 80 -4.20 -12.45 -3.05
CA LEU A 80 -3.91 -12.73 -1.65
C LEU A 80 -5.11 -12.37 -0.75
N ALA A 81 -6.36 -12.49 -1.25
CA ALA A 81 -7.55 -12.27 -0.44
C ALA A 81 -7.41 -13.01 0.87
N TYR A 82 -7.30 -12.24 1.93
CA TYR A 82 -7.02 -12.74 3.27
C TYR A 82 -8.31 -12.65 4.09
N GLU A 83 -8.77 -13.79 4.57
CA GLU A 83 -9.77 -13.84 5.63
C GLU A 83 -9.06 -13.79 6.98
N GLU A 84 -9.61 -13.04 7.93
CA GLU A 84 -9.04 -12.88 9.26
C GLU A 84 -8.67 -14.24 9.88
N GLY A 85 -7.40 -14.40 10.24
CA GLY A 85 -6.87 -15.64 10.84
C GLY A 85 -6.33 -16.68 9.85
N GLN A 86 -6.40 -16.45 8.53
CA GLN A 86 -5.80 -17.34 7.53
C GLN A 86 -4.36 -16.95 7.19
N GLU A 87 -3.59 -17.92 6.75
CA GLU A 87 -2.25 -17.69 6.21
C GLU A 87 -2.35 -17.25 4.75
N ALA A 88 -1.64 -16.17 4.37
CA ALA A 88 -1.52 -15.75 2.98
C ALA A 88 -0.38 -16.53 2.31
N HIS A 89 -0.68 -17.25 1.23
CA HIS A 89 0.32 -18.05 0.53
C HIS A 89 0.87 -17.29 -0.67
N LEU A 90 2.19 -17.11 -0.72
CA LEU A 90 2.91 -16.39 -1.78
C LEU A 90 3.89 -17.34 -2.46
N LEU A 91 3.67 -17.61 -3.74
CA LEU A 91 4.52 -18.44 -4.59
C LEU A 91 5.46 -17.54 -5.39
N VAL A 92 6.76 -17.65 -5.14
CA VAL A 92 7.77 -16.83 -5.83
C VAL A 92 8.52 -17.69 -6.84
N VAL A 93 8.40 -17.34 -8.11
CA VAL A 93 9.02 -18.09 -9.21
C VAL A 93 10.09 -17.25 -9.90
N PRO A 94 11.37 -17.64 -9.78
CA PRO A 94 12.43 -17.06 -10.56
C PRO A 94 12.29 -17.45 -12.03
N LEU A 95 12.30 -16.46 -12.95
CA LEU A 95 12.18 -16.66 -14.38
C LEU A 95 13.47 -16.26 -15.09
N ALA A 96 14.09 -17.19 -15.80
CA ALA A 96 15.20 -16.96 -16.67
C ALA A 96 14.76 -16.95 -18.14
N PHE A 97 15.38 -16.09 -18.96
CA PHE A 97 15.27 -16.16 -20.40
C PHE A 97 16.28 -17.17 -20.96
N HIS A 98 16.08 -17.59 -22.22
CA HIS A 98 16.95 -18.58 -22.85
C HIS A 98 18.43 -18.18 -22.82
N ASP A 99 18.71 -16.89 -22.88
CA ASP A 99 20.05 -16.28 -22.89
C ASP A 99 20.55 -15.78 -21.52
N SER A 100 19.83 -16.04 -20.43
CA SER A 100 20.24 -15.67 -19.07
C SER A 100 21.49 -16.44 -18.63
N ASP A 101 22.37 -15.77 -17.87
CA ASP A 101 23.56 -16.40 -17.28
C ASP A 101 23.21 -17.28 -16.07
N ARG A 102 23.05 -18.56 -16.31
CA ARG A 102 22.66 -19.55 -15.28
C ARG A 102 23.74 -19.76 -14.21
N SER A 103 24.96 -19.33 -14.41
CA SER A 103 26.05 -19.50 -13.43
C SER A 103 25.79 -18.67 -12.16
N THR A 104 24.91 -17.69 -12.23
CA THR A 104 24.55 -16.80 -11.13
C THR A 104 23.26 -17.20 -10.41
N HIS A 105 22.52 -18.19 -10.89
CA HIS A 105 21.19 -18.56 -10.40
C HIS A 105 21.18 -18.96 -8.93
N GLU A 106 22.14 -19.78 -8.48
CA GLU A 106 22.22 -20.18 -7.07
C GLU A 106 22.30 -18.96 -6.14
N LYS A 107 23.14 -17.99 -6.49
CA LYS A 107 23.25 -16.75 -5.71
C LYS A 107 21.97 -15.92 -5.78
N LYS A 108 21.37 -15.78 -6.96
CA LYS A 108 20.12 -15.03 -7.15
C LYS A 108 18.97 -15.66 -6.36
N THR A 109 18.87 -16.99 -6.34
CA THR A 109 17.87 -17.69 -5.49
C THR A 109 17.99 -17.32 -4.02
N ILE A 110 19.22 -17.28 -3.47
CA ILE A 110 19.44 -16.86 -2.09
C ILE A 110 18.99 -15.41 -1.86
N LEU A 111 19.25 -14.52 -2.81
CA LEU A 111 18.83 -13.12 -2.71
C LEU A 111 17.30 -13.00 -2.74
N ILE A 112 16.63 -13.72 -3.63
CA ILE A 112 15.16 -13.76 -3.71
C ILE A 112 14.59 -14.35 -2.40
N GLN A 113 15.14 -15.47 -1.93
CA GLN A 113 14.71 -16.07 -0.66
C GLN A 113 14.83 -15.08 0.50
N ASN A 114 15.93 -14.33 0.58
CA ASN A 114 16.13 -13.30 1.59
C ASN A 114 15.12 -12.16 1.45
N ALA A 115 14.85 -11.72 0.21
CA ALA A 115 13.91 -10.62 -0.04
C ALA A 115 12.49 -10.95 0.42
N PHE A 116 12.03 -12.16 0.14
CA PHE A 116 10.64 -12.52 0.40
C PHE A 116 10.43 -13.13 1.80
N PHE A 117 11.29 -14.03 2.24
CA PHE A 117 11.09 -14.85 3.43
C PHE A 117 12.27 -14.83 4.42
N GLY A 118 13.31 -14.05 4.12
CA GLY A 118 14.51 -14.01 4.96
C GLY A 118 14.31 -13.21 6.25
N ASP A 119 15.31 -13.34 7.13
CA ASP A 119 15.41 -12.52 8.32
C ASP A 119 15.67 -11.04 7.94
N SER A 120 15.02 -10.10 8.62
CA SER A 120 15.16 -8.66 8.35
C SER A 120 16.61 -8.16 8.47
N SER A 121 17.48 -8.86 9.22
CA SER A 121 18.92 -8.53 9.30
C SER A 121 19.68 -8.73 7.99
N LYS A 122 19.08 -9.37 6.99
CA LYS A 122 19.63 -9.57 5.65
C LYS A 122 19.12 -8.53 4.62
N ASN A 123 18.20 -7.69 5.03
CA ASN A 123 17.53 -6.74 4.18
C ASN A 123 17.84 -5.30 4.61
N THR A 124 17.79 -4.36 3.67
CA THR A 124 17.97 -2.93 3.97
C THR A 124 16.82 -2.37 4.78
N TYR A 125 15.68 -3.05 4.72
CA TYR A 125 14.45 -2.69 5.39
C TYR A 125 13.86 -3.93 6.10
N GLU A 126 12.92 -4.62 5.50
CA GLU A 126 12.27 -5.83 5.97
C GLU A 126 12.24 -6.86 4.84
N SER A 127 12.06 -8.16 5.11
CA SER A 127 11.59 -9.05 4.05
C SER A 127 10.11 -8.79 3.78
N VAL A 128 9.61 -9.25 2.63
CA VAL A 128 8.17 -9.14 2.31
C VAL A 128 7.32 -9.74 3.43
N ALA A 129 7.63 -10.97 3.87
CA ALA A 129 6.88 -11.64 4.92
C ALA A 129 6.94 -10.90 6.26
N SER A 130 8.11 -10.41 6.67
CA SER A 130 8.26 -9.66 7.93
C SER A 130 7.56 -8.31 7.88
N TYR A 131 7.63 -7.61 6.74
CA TYR A 131 6.94 -6.34 6.56
C TYR A 131 5.43 -6.47 6.76
N TYR A 132 4.80 -7.40 6.03
CA TYR A 132 3.35 -7.58 6.10
C TYR A 132 2.89 -8.09 7.46
N ASN A 133 3.68 -8.94 8.11
CA ASN A 133 3.39 -9.35 9.48
C ASN A 133 3.40 -8.15 10.44
N ARG A 134 4.40 -7.29 10.36
CA ARG A 134 4.51 -6.08 11.21
C ARG A 134 3.47 -5.02 10.85
N SER A 135 3.30 -4.71 9.56
CA SER A 135 2.36 -3.68 9.10
C SER A 135 0.92 -4.04 9.44
N SER A 136 0.59 -5.34 9.43
CA SER A 136 -0.73 -5.84 9.81
C SER A 136 -0.90 -6.10 11.32
N TYR A 137 0.06 -5.73 12.16
CA TYR A 137 0.03 -6.02 13.60
C TYR A 137 -0.11 -7.52 13.91
N GLY A 138 0.45 -8.38 13.06
CA GLY A 138 0.40 -9.84 13.20
C GLY A 138 -0.87 -10.49 12.63
N HIS A 139 -1.79 -9.73 12.05
CA HIS A 139 -2.98 -10.30 11.40
C HIS A 139 -2.64 -11.10 10.13
N VAL A 140 -1.58 -10.72 9.44
CA VAL A 140 -1.12 -11.40 8.22
C VAL A 140 0.17 -12.16 8.48
N LYS A 141 0.19 -13.43 8.08
CA LYS A 141 1.40 -14.23 7.98
C LYS A 141 1.53 -14.72 6.54
N ILE A 142 2.50 -14.18 5.84
CA ILE A 142 2.82 -14.69 4.51
C ILE A 142 3.65 -15.96 4.67
N GLN A 143 3.10 -17.07 4.18
CA GLN A 143 3.77 -18.36 4.01
C GLN A 143 4.09 -18.53 2.52
N GLY A 144 5.12 -19.25 2.19
CA GLY A 144 5.42 -19.52 0.81
C GLY A 144 6.84 -19.99 0.58
N GLU A 145 7.20 -20.09 -0.68
CA GLU A 145 8.51 -20.57 -1.09
C GLU A 145 8.97 -19.94 -2.38
N VAL A 146 10.27 -20.01 -2.61
CA VAL A 146 10.91 -19.70 -3.90
C VAL A 146 11.16 -21.02 -4.61
N THR A 147 10.58 -21.18 -5.80
CA THR A 147 10.70 -22.40 -6.60
C THR A 147 12.09 -22.53 -7.26
N ASP A 148 12.31 -23.61 -7.96
CA ASP A 148 13.36 -23.69 -8.96
C ASP A 148 13.14 -22.66 -10.09
N TRP A 149 14.18 -22.43 -10.90
CA TRP A 149 14.14 -21.50 -12.01
C TRP A 149 13.32 -22.05 -13.17
N TYR A 150 12.25 -21.36 -13.54
CA TYR A 150 11.65 -21.55 -14.86
C TYR A 150 12.55 -20.91 -15.93
N THR A 151 12.78 -21.58 -17.04
CA THR A 151 13.50 -21.01 -18.18
C THR A 151 12.59 -20.93 -19.40
N SER A 152 12.29 -19.71 -19.82
CA SER A 152 11.54 -19.47 -21.06
C SER A 152 12.34 -19.93 -22.29
N SER A 153 11.64 -20.36 -23.33
CA SER A 153 12.24 -20.63 -24.62
C SER A 153 12.67 -19.38 -25.40
N MET A 154 12.13 -18.21 -25.01
CA MET A 154 12.48 -16.92 -25.60
C MET A 154 13.72 -16.33 -24.96
N THR A 155 14.50 -15.60 -25.75
CA THR A 155 15.50 -14.67 -25.23
C THR A 155 14.83 -13.42 -24.67
N ALA A 156 15.53 -12.68 -23.80
CA ALA A 156 15.02 -11.42 -23.28
C ALA A 156 14.75 -10.39 -24.40
N ASP A 157 15.60 -10.34 -25.42
CA ASP A 157 15.42 -9.46 -26.57
C ASP A 157 14.18 -9.83 -27.40
N GLU A 158 13.90 -11.11 -27.61
CA GLU A 158 12.70 -11.57 -28.32
C GLU A 158 11.43 -11.18 -27.55
N ALA A 159 11.40 -11.39 -26.23
CA ALA A 159 10.29 -10.99 -25.38
C ALA A 159 10.07 -9.46 -25.44
N LEU A 160 11.15 -8.68 -25.37
CA LEU A 160 11.09 -7.22 -25.46
C LEU A 160 10.57 -6.74 -26.82
N GLN A 161 10.99 -7.36 -27.93
CA GLN A 161 10.49 -7.03 -29.27
C GLN A 161 9.00 -7.34 -29.41
N LEU A 162 8.54 -8.47 -28.87
CA LEU A 162 7.12 -8.80 -28.85
C LEU A 162 6.32 -7.76 -28.05
N ALA A 163 6.81 -7.35 -26.89
CA ALA A 163 6.18 -6.36 -26.06
C ALA A 163 6.10 -4.99 -26.74
N ARG A 164 7.15 -4.55 -27.41
CA ARG A 164 7.16 -3.28 -28.17
C ARG A 164 6.20 -3.28 -29.36
N ASN A 165 6.00 -4.42 -29.99
CA ASN A 165 5.13 -4.55 -31.16
C ASN A 165 3.65 -4.72 -30.80
N ASN A 166 3.33 -5.30 -29.65
CA ASN A 166 1.96 -5.67 -29.30
C ASN A 166 1.46 -4.99 -28.01
N SER A 167 2.20 -4.95 -26.99
CA SER A 167 2.02 -4.42 -25.64
C SER A 167 2.82 -5.30 -24.66
N PRO A 168 3.37 -4.79 -23.58
CA PRO A 168 4.09 -5.60 -22.59
C PRO A 168 3.18 -6.61 -21.86
N LEU A 169 1.94 -6.23 -21.55
CA LEU A 169 1.05 -7.02 -20.71
C LEU A 169 0.68 -8.40 -21.27
N PRO A 170 0.31 -8.57 -22.56
CA PRO A 170 0.07 -9.89 -23.14
C PRO A 170 1.29 -10.81 -23.11
N VAL A 171 2.51 -10.25 -23.22
CA VAL A 171 3.74 -11.04 -23.20
C VAL A 171 4.01 -11.58 -21.80
N SER A 172 3.93 -10.73 -20.77
CA SER A 172 4.09 -11.18 -19.38
C SER A 172 2.98 -12.12 -18.94
N SER A 173 1.75 -11.91 -19.41
CA SER A 173 0.61 -12.81 -19.16
C SER A 173 0.85 -14.20 -19.76
N SER A 174 1.40 -14.28 -21.00
CA SER A 174 1.79 -15.54 -21.61
C SER A 174 2.85 -16.26 -20.79
N LEU A 175 3.91 -15.52 -20.39
CA LEU A 175 5.00 -16.07 -19.57
C LEU A 175 4.48 -16.54 -18.19
N ALA A 176 3.57 -15.80 -17.57
CA ALA A 176 2.97 -16.22 -16.31
C ALA A 176 2.18 -17.53 -16.45
N ASN A 177 1.42 -17.69 -17.53
CA ASN A 177 0.72 -18.94 -17.82
C ASN A 177 1.68 -20.09 -18.17
N GLU A 178 2.81 -19.81 -18.83
CA GLU A 178 3.85 -20.80 -19.06
C GLU A 178 4.49 -21.29 -17.76
N VAL A 179 4.75 -20.37 -16.82
CA VAL A 179 5.24 -20.68 -15.47
C VAL A 179 4.28 -21.60 -14.74
N VAL A 180 2.99 -21.27 -14.71
CA VAL A 180 1.98 -22.09 -14.02
C VAL A 180 1.89 -23.48 -14.63
N ARG A 181 1.91 -23.59 -15.97
CA ARG A 181 1.89 -24.87 -16.65
C ARG A 181 3.13 -25.71 -16.32
N TRP A 182 4.31 -25.08 -16.30
CA TRP A 182 5.55 -25.77 -15.93
C TRP A 182 5.50 -26.30 -14.50
N LEU A 183 4.95 -25.56 -13.55
CA LEU A 183 4.78 -26.00 -12.17
C LEU A 183 3.84 -27.23 -12.10
N ASP A 184 2.72 -27.19 -12.79
CA ASP A 184 1.77 -28.29 -12.85
C ASP A 184 2.38 -29.55 -13.52
N GLU A 185 3.10 -29.38 -14.64
CA GLU A 185 3.77 -30.47 -15.34
C GLU A 185 4.98 -31.04 -14.58
N SER A 186 5.55 -30.29 -13.61
CA SER A 186 6.68 -30.75 -12.78
C SER A 186 6.27 -31.41 -11.46
N ASP A 187 4.99 -31.74 -11.29
CA ASP A 187 4.42 -32.28 -10.05
C ASP A 187 4.65 -31.38 -8.82
N PHE A 188 4.76 -30.05 -9.01
CA PHE A 188 4.83 -29.10 -7.90
C PHE A 188 3.51 -29.05 -7.15
N ASP A 189 3.54 -29.10 -5.82
CA ASP A 189 2.33 -29.05 -5.02
C ASP A 189 1.73 -27.64 -4.97
N LEU A 190 0.78 -27.38 -5.87
CA LEU A 190 0.07 -26.10 -5.95
C LEU A 190 -1.12 -25.98 -4.97
N THR A 191 -1.41 -26.98 -4.14
CA THR A 191 -2.64 -27.05 -3.33
C THR A 191 -2.90 -25.78 -2.51
N ASN A 192 -1.86 -25.21 -1.87
CA ASN A 192 -2.00 -24.00 -1.05
C ASN A 192 -2.10 -22.71 -1.87
N TYR A 193 -1.84 -22.76 -3.15
CA TYR A 193 -1.79 -21.60 -4.04
C TYR A 193 -2.98 -21.52 -5.00
N LEU A 194 -3.82 -22.52 -5.03
CA LEU A 194 -4.99 -22.54 -5.92
C LEU A 194 -6.19 -21.81 -5.33
N THR A 195 -7.04 -21.28 -6.21
CA THR A 195 -8.40 -20.88 -5.86
C THR A 195 -9.22 -22.09 -5.43
N GLU A 196 -10.35 -21.89 -4.73
CA GLU A 196 -11.21 -22.99 -4.25
C GLU A 196 -11.72 -23.90 -5.38
N ASP A 197 -11.94 -23.34 -6.57
CA ASP A 197 -12.34 -24.07 -7.76
C ASP A 197 -11.18 -24.78 -8.49
N GLY A 198 -9.95 -24.59 -8.01
CA GLY A 198 -8.74 -25.16 -8.57
C GLY A 198 -8.30 -24.57 -9.91
N ASN A 199 -8.95 -23.52 -10.37
CA ASN A 199 -8.72 -22.98 -11.72
C ASN A 199 -7.54 -22.01 -11.81
N TYR A 200 -7.23 -21.30 -10.73
CA TYR A 200 -6.23 -20.23 -10.77
C TYR A 200 -5.20 -20.35 -9.64
N VAL A 201 -3.96 -19.97 -9.94
CA VAL A 201 -2.91 -19.80 -8.95
C VAL A 201 -3.03 -18.40 -8.35
N ARG A 202 -3.18 -18.34 -7.04
CA ARG A 202 -3.17 -17.10 -6.24
C ARG A 202 -1.80 -16.80 -5.69
N GLY A 203 -1.50 -15.52 -5.44
CA GLY A 203 -0.26 -15.13 -4.80
C GLY A 203 0.98 -15.46 -5.62
N LEU A 204 0.90 -15.38 -6.94
CA LEU A 204 2.01 -15.62 -7.83
C LEU A 204 2.89 -14.36 -7.96
N TYR A 205 4.16 -14.49 -7.66
CA TYR A 205 5.18 -13.46 -7.86
C TYR A 205 6.27 -13.97 -8.77
N ILE A 206 6.45 -13.36 -9.93
CA ILE A 206 7.49 -13.73 -10.89
C ILE A 206 8.65 -12.73 -10.80
N VAL A 207 9.85 -13.26 -10.52
CA VAL A 207 11.08 -12.47 -10.46
C VAL A 207 11.94 -12.84 -11.67
N TYR A 208 11.94 -11.97 -12.69
CA TYR A 208 12.64 -12.23 -13.93
C TYR A 208 14.12 -11.81 -13.89
N ASP A 209 14.96 -12.56 -14.62
CA ASP A 209 16.41 -12.36 -14.70
C ASP A 209 16.79 -11.47 -15.89
N PHE A 210 16.45 -10.18 -15.79
CA PHE A 210 16.85 -9.14 -16.75
C PHE A 210 16.79 -7.77 -16.06
N PRO A 211 17.68 -6.81 -16.41
CA PRO A 211 17.66 -5.48 -15.84
C PRO A 211 16.35 -4.73 -16.14
N PRO A 212 15.84 -3.92 -15.19
CA PRO A 212 14.69 -3.08 -15.45
C PRO A 212 15.03 -1.96 -16.43
N ASP A 213 14.09 -1.65 -17.33
CA ASP A 213 14.23 -0.55 -18.28
C ASP A 213 13.71 0.77 -17.68
N TYR A 214 14.57 1.50 -17.02
CA TYR A 214 14.24 2.79 -16.42
C TYR A 214 13.87 3.89 -17.43
N GLY A 215 14.06 3.65 -18.72
CA GLY A 215 13.73 4.62 -19.76
C GLY A 215 12.29 4.53 -20.27
N ASP A 216 11.62 3.42 -20.02
CA ASP A 216 10.29 3.12 -20.53
C ASP A 216 9.48 2.37 -19.47
N THR A 217 8.69 3.12 -18.68
CA THR A 217 7.84 2.57 -17.63
C THR A 217 6.65 1.74 -18.15
N SER A 218 6.39 1.79 -19.46
CA SER A 218 5.42 0.91 -20.14
C SER A 218 6.08 -0.39 -20.65
N SER A 219 7.37 -0.57 -20.40
CA SER A 219 8.15 -1.71 -20.83
C SER A 219 7.74 -3.00 -20.10
N LEU A 220 7.94 -4.14 -20.79
CA LEU A 220 7.85 -5.47 -20.19
C LEU A 220 8.76 -5.59 -18.95
N PHE A 221 9.92 -4.96 -18.96
CA PHE A 221 10.93 -5.05 -17.91
C PHE A 221 10.80 -3.90 -16.90
N TRP A 222 9.68 -3.92 -16.16
CA TRP A 222 9.40 -3.04 -15.02
C TRP A 222 8.84 -3.85 -13.85
N ALA A 223 8.50 -3.19 -12.74
CA ALA A 223 7.74 -3.80 -11.66
C ALA A 223 6.26 -3.41 -11.79
N TYR A 224 5.37 -4.38 -11.73
CA TYR A 224 3.93 -4.17 -11.74
C TYR A 224 3.17 -5.43 -11.31
N VAL A 225 1.91 -5.23 -10.98
CA VAL A 225 0.92 -6.31 -10.87
C VAL A 225 -0.03 -6.27 -12.05
N HIS A 226 -0.31 -7.41 -12.63
CA HIS A 226 -1.24 -7.53 -13.75
C HIS A 226 -2.12 -8.77 -13.62
N ARG A 227 -3.35 -8.66 -14.12
CA ARG A 227 -4.26 -9.79 -14.24
C ARG A 227 -3.99 -10.51 -15.56
N ALA A 228 -3.66 -11.80 -15.47
CA ALA A 228 -3.43 -12.60 -16.65
C ALA A 228 -4.71 -12.69 -17.52
N ASP A 229 -4.50 -12.75 -18.84
CA ASP A 229 -5.58 -13.02 -19.78
C ASP A 229 -6.25 -14.36 -19.46
N LYS A 230 -7.59 -14.40 -19.55
CA LYS A 230 -8.34 -15.63 -19.34
C LYS A 230 -7.81 -16.73 -20.24
N ASN A 231 -7.40 -17.83 -19.65
CA ASN A 231 -6.96 -19.03 -20.35
C ASN A 231 -8.04 -20.11 -20.26
N SER A 232 -8.12 -20.95 -21.28
CA SER A 232 -9.00 -22.13 -21.29
C SER A 232 -8.34 -23.38 -20.70
N THR A 233 -7.06 -23.29 -20.35
CA THR A 233 -6.28 -24.38 -19.75
C THR A 233 -6.06 -24.06 -18.27
N TYR A 234 -6.38 -24.99 -17.39
CA TYR A 234 -6.27 -24.85 -15.96
C TYR A 234 -5.31 -25.90 -15.38
N PRO A 235 -4.59 -25.59 -14.26
CA PRO A 235 -4.56 -24.27 -13.60
C PRO A 235 -3.90 -23.21 -14.48
N SER A 236 -4.23 -21.94 -14.26
CA SER A 236 -3.64 -20.80 -14.95
C SER A 236 -3.30 -19.68 -13.99
N ALA A 237 -2.47 -18.73 -14.42
CA ALA A 237 -2.24 -17.52 -13.65
C ALA A 237 -3.56 -16.70 -13.57
N ALA A 238 -3.81 -16.11 -12.41
CA ALA A 238 -4.88 -15.13 -12.23
C ALA A 238 -4.29 -13.71 -12.25
N THR A 239 -4.05 -13.15 -11.08
CA THR A 239 -3.26 -11.94 -10.92
C THR A 239 -1.85 -12.33 -10.49
N TYR A 240 -0.85 -11.67 -11.03
CA TYR A 240 0.54 -11.95 -10.69
C TYR A 240 1.33 -10.66 -10.53
N ALA A 241 2.30 -10.66 -9.64
CA ALA A 241 3.33 -9.64 -9.56
C ALA A 241 4.51 -10.01 -10.46
N TRP A 242 5.11 -9.00 -11.04
CA TRP A 242 6.19 -9.12 -12.01
C TRP A 242 7.27 -8.09 -11.73
N SER A 243 8.51 -8.51 -11.49
CA SER A 243 9.61 -7.57 -11.27
C SER A 243 10.98 -8.15 -11.61
N SER A 244 11.95 -7.27 -11.84
CA SER A 244 13.35 -7.66 -12.05
C SER A 244 13.99 -8.13 -10.74
N ILE A 245 14.89 -9.13 -10.85
CA ILE A 245 15.80 -9.48 -9.77
C ILE A 245 16.70 -8.30 -9.36
N ASP A 246 17.02 -7.39 -10.27
CA ASP A 246 17.93 -6.28 -9.98
C ASP A 246 17.35 -5.25 -9.01
N PHE A 247 16.04 -5.32 -8.69
CA PHE A 247 15.46 -4.55 -7.59
C PHE A 247 15.99 -4.95 -6.20
N VAL A 248 16.70 -6.08 -6.08
CA VAL A 248 17.45 -6.40 -4.85
C VAL A 248 18.60 -5.42 -4.57
N GLY A 249 18.96 -4.57 -5.55
CA GLY A 249 19.97 -3.54 -5.44
C GLY A 249 21.42 -4.03 -5.60
N GLU A 250 22.32 -3.11 -5.96
CA GLU A 250 23.72 -3.45 -6.21
C GLU A 250 24.46 -4.02 -4.98
N LYS A 251 24.04 -3.62 -3.77
CA LYS A 251 24.66 -4.08 -2.51
C LYS A 251 24.40 -5.55 -2.25
N ALA A 252 23.29 -6.10 -2.75
CA ALA A 252 22.93 -7.49 -2.57
C ALA A 252 24.00 -8.42 -3.16
N TYR A 253 24.47 -8.10 -4.35
CA TYR A 253 25.51 -8.90 -5.03
C TYR A 253 26.89 -8.88 -4.35
N LYS A 254 27.17 -7.82 -3.56
CA LYS A 254 28.44 -7.66 -2.84
C LYS A 254 28.40 -8.24 -1.43
N ASN A 255 27.31 -7.99 -0.70
CA ASN A 255 27.25 -8.19 0.74
C ASN A 255 26.06 -9.09 1.17
N ASN A 256 25.27 -9.62 0.23
CA ASN A 256 24.00 -10.32 0.48
C ASN A 256 23.00 -9.48 1.30
N TYR A 257 23.04 -8.15 1.13
CA TYR A 257 22.16 -7.21 1.82
C TYR A 257 21.13 -6.64 0.84
N VAL A 258 19.91 -7.12 0.91
CA VAL A 258 18.90 -7.02 -0.15
C VAL A 258 18.02 -5.78 0.04
N GLU A 259 17.77 -5.04 -1.03
CA GLU A 259 16.71 -4.02 -1.09
C GLU A 259 15.38 -4.70 -1.40
N THR A 260 14.33 -4.34 -0.67
CA THR A 260 13.05 -5.09 -0.71
C THR A 260 11.83 -4.23 -1.00
N ASN A 261 12.00 -2.92 -0.98
CA ASN A 261 10.90 -1.96 -1.03
C ASN A 261 9.97 -2.14 -2.24
N THR A 262 10.53 -2.40 -3.44
CA THR A 262 9.73 -2.67 -4.64
C THR A 262 8.94 -3.97 -4.52
N PHE A 263 9.55 -5.05 -4.00
CA PHE A 263 8.83 -6.31 -3.81
C PHE A 263 7.69 -6.19 -2.80
N ILE A 264 7.89 -5.41 -1.73
CA ILE A 264 6.86 -5.09 -0.73
C ILE A 264 5.71 -4.33 -1.39
N HIS A 265 6.01 -3.31 -2.18
CA HIS A 265 5.02 -2.52 -2.91
C HIS A 265 4.15 -3.39 -3.82
N GLU A 266 4.78 -4.21 -4.67
CA GLU A 266 4.03 -5.07 -5.60
C GLU A 266 3.15 -6.10 -4.87
N VAL A 267 3.58 -6.61 -3.70
CA VAL A 267 2.73 -7.48 -2.88
C VAL A 267 1.56 -6.69 -2.28
N GLY A 268 1.68 -5.38 -2.04
CA GLY A 268 0.57 -4.51 -1.68
C GLY A 268 -0.56 -4.55 -2.70
N HIS A 269 -0.22 -4.56 -3.98
CA HIS A 269 -1.21 -4.75 -5.05
C HIS A 269 -1.85 -6.14 -5.03
N LEU A 270 -1.10 -7.18 -4.66
CA LEU A 270 -1.68 -8.52 -4.49
C LEU A 270 -2.65 -8.59 -3.29
N PHE A 271 -2.58 -7.67 -2.34
CA PHE A 271 -3.60 -7.47 -1.30
C PHE A 271 -4.75 -6.55 -1.73
N GLY A 272 -4.71 -6.00 -2.94
CA GLY A 272 -5.75 -5.12 -3.49
C GLY A 272 -5.56 -3.64 -3.20
N LEU A 273 -4.39 -3.21 -2.75
CA LEU A 273 -4.07 -1.80 -2.61
C LEU A 273 -3.76 -1.18 -3.98
N SER A 274 -4.24 0.05 -4.19
CA SER A 274 -3.91 0.84 -5.38
C SER A 274 -2.64 1.66 -5.16
N ASP A 275 -2.03 2.13 -6.25
CA ASP A 275 -1.02 3.17 -6.19
C ASP A 275 -1.59 4.46 -5.60
N TYR A 276 -0.83 5.11 -4.72
CA TYR A 276 -1.21 6.40 -4.14
C TYR A 276 -0.46 7.59 -4.75
N TYR A 277 0.42 7.33 -5.69
CA TYR A 277 1.08 8.36 -6.49
C TYR A 277 0.32 8.67 -7.77
N ASN A 278 0.62 9.84 -8.36
CA ASN A 278 0.09 10.23 -9.65
C ASN A 278 1.09 9.91 -10.77
N ARG A 279 0.70 9.03 -11.71
CA ARG A 279 1.53 8.60 -12.84
C ARG A 279 1.56 9.58 -14.01
N HIS A 280 0.67 10.58 -14.04
CA HIS A 280 0.63 11.51 -15.16
C HIS A 280 1.80 12.47 -15.11
N ALA A 281 2.67 12.42 -16.12
CA ALA A 281 3.88 13.22 -16.20
C ALA A 281 3.63 14.75 -16.22
N SER A 282 2.44 15.19 -16.54
CA SER A 282 2.03 16.60 -16.49
C SER A 282 1.66 17.08 -15.09
N SER A 283 1.41 16.17 -14.15
CA SER A 283 1.07 16.46 -12.77
C SER A 283 2.23 16.08 -11.86
N TYR A 284 2.74 17.05 -11.13
CA TYR A 284 3.73 16.84 -10.06
C TYR A 284 3.06 16.76 -8.70
N TYR A 285 1.74 16.71 -8.70
CA TYR A 285 0.94 16.56 -7.51
C TYR A 285 0.99 15.13 -7.03
N GLN A 286 1.51 14.92 -5.83
CA GLN A 286 1.60 13.62 -5.18
C GLN A 286 0.65 13.60 -3.98
N PRO A 287 -0.50 12.95 -4.10
CA PRO A 287 -1.56 13.08 -3.09
C PRO A 287 -1.18 12.63 -1.69
N THR A 288 -0.35 11.60 -1.55
CA THR A 288 0.20 11.16 -0.25
C THR A 288 1.62 11.66 -0.01
N SER A 289 2.16 12.38 -0.98
CA SER A 289 3.43 13.13 -0.91
C SER A 289 4.61 12.31 -0.40
N PHE A 290 4.73 11.09 -0.91
CA PHE A 290 5.77 10.09 -0.63
C PHE A 290 5.71 9.47 0.78
N PHE A 291 4.58 9.54 1.48
CA PHE A 291 4.45 9.09 2.86
C PHE A 291 3.75 7.74 3.02
N ASP A 292 3.73 6.91 2.00
CA ASP A 292 3.13 5.59 2.04
C ASP A 292 3.94 4.58 1.23
N MET A 293 3.88 3.31 1.61
CA MET A 293 4.49 2.22 0.84
C MET A 293 3.92 2.14 -0.58
N MET A 294 2.62 2.43 -0.76
CA MET A 294 1.97 2.44 -2.07
C MET A 294 2.15 3.76 -2.84
N ASP A 295 2.94 4.72 -2.32
CA ASP A 295 3.34 5.93 -3.03
C ASP A 295 4.80 5.82 -3.52
N TYR A 296 5.76 5.87 -2.62
CA TYR A 296 7.18 5.94 -2.97
C TYR A 296 8.01 4.78 -2.39
N ASN A 297 7.36 3.67 -2.11
CA ASN A 297 7.97 2.46 -1.52
C ASN A 297 8.66 2.75 -0.17
N LEU A 298 8.10 3.63 0.65
CA LEU A 298 8.70 4.08 1.90
C LEU A 298 7.76 3.94 3.09
N GLY A 299 8.34 3.62 4.23
CA GLY A 299 7.63 3.58 5.50
C GLY A 299 6.58 2.49 5.59
N ASP A 300 5.63 2.72 6.46
CA ASP A 300 4.50 1.83 6.70
C ASP A 300 3.29 2.23 5.83
N HIS A 301 2.34 1.34 5.65
CA HIS A 301 1.04 1.68 5.08
C HIS A 301 0.28 2.67 5.98
N CYS A 302 -0.45 3.60 5.39
CA CYS A 302 -1.29 4.55 6.11
C CYS A 302 -2.56 3.91 6.68
N SER A 303 -3.30 4.68 7.47
CA SER A 303 -4.53 4.23 8.11
C SER A 303 -5.61 3.81 7.12
N PHE A 304 -5.68 4.42 5.94
CA PHE A 304 -6.63 3.99 4.90
C PHE A 304 -6.35 2.56 4.43
N SER A 305 -5.11 2.24 4.04
CA SER A 305 -4.73 0.89 3.60
C SER A 305 -5.05 -0.16 4.68
N LYS A 306 -4.67 0.14 5.93
CA LYS A 306 -4.89 -0.81 7.02
C LYS A 306 -6.36 -0.95 7.43
N TYR A 307 -7.15 0.11 7.25
CA TYR A 307 -8.61 0.05 7.44
C TYR A 307 -9.27 -0.76 6.31
N LEU A 308 -8.88 -0.50 5.06
CA LEU A 308 -9.37 -1.24 3.88
C LEU A 308 -9.08 -2.73 4.01
N LEU A 309 -7.86 -3.09 4.42
CA LEU A 309 -7.42 -4.48 4.63
C LEU A 309 -7.87 -5.07 5.98
N ARG A 310 -8.62 -4.31 6.79
CA ARG A 310 -9.16 -4.75 8.09
C ARG A 310 -8.09 -5.08 9.13
N TRP A 311 -6.86 -4.56 8.96
CA TRP A 311 -5.77 -4.73 9.92
C TRP A 311 -5.89 -3.78 11.10
N ALA A 312 -6.60 -2.67 10.93
CA ALA A 312 -6.86 -1.69 11.97
C ALA A 312 -8.28 -1.13 11.85
N THR A 313 -8.85 -0.69 12.98
CA THR A 313 -10.22 -0.16 13.06
C THR A 313 -10.20 1.21 13.70
N PRO A 314 -10.93 2.22 13.15
CA PRO A 314 -10.91 3.58 13.65
C PRO A 314 -11.71 3.80 14.94
N TYR A 315 -11.31 4.82 15.68
CA TYR A 315 -12.21 5.52 16.62
C TYR A 315 -13.07 6.50 15.84
N VAL A 316 -14.38 6.31 15.83
CA VAL A 316 -15.29 7.18 15.08
C VAL A 316 -15.75 8.34 15.96
N VAL A 317 -15.52 9.58 15.51
CA VAL A 317 -15.95 10.79 16.21
C VAL A 317 -17.43 11.03 15.93
N ASN A 318 -18.27 11.04 16.98
CA ASN A 318 -19.71 11.27 16.89
C ASN A 318 -20.20 12.45 17.72
N GLN A 319 -19.34 13.04 18.53
CA GLN A 319 -19.64 14.20 19.40
C GLN A 319 -18.35 14.93 19.81
N PRO A 320 -18.42 16.14 20.37
CA PRO A 320 -17.29 16.81 21.01
C PRO A 320 -16.67 15.95 22.10
N GLN A 321 -15.35 15.73 22.03
CA GLN A 321 -14.62 14.86 22.97
C GLN A 321 -13.11 15.01 22.82
N GLU A 322 -12.36 14.48 23.76
CA GLU A 322 -10.92 14.26 23.62
C GLU A 322 -10.66 12.76 23.36
N ILE A 323 -9.82 12.47 22.36
CA ILE A 323 -9.40 11.11 22.03
C ILE A 323 -7.89 11.06 22.07
N THR A 324 -7.34 10.11 22.83
CA THR A 324 -5.90 9.84 22.84
C THR A 324 -5.61 8.60 22.02
N ILE A 325 -4.73 8.75 21.04
CA ILE A 325 -4.23 7.65 20.19
C ILE A 325 -2.71 7.52 20.34
N ARG A 326 -2.24 6.29 20.21
CA ARG A 326 -0.82 5.95 20.27
C ARG A 326 -0.21 5.93 18.88
N SER A 327 1.11 5.72 18.81
CA SER A 327 1.84 5.54 17.55
C SER A 327 1.14 4.58 16.61
N PHE A 328 0.74 5.07 15.44
CA PHE A 328 -0.04 4.28 14.48
C PHE A 328 0.72 3.06 13.98
N THR A 329 1.99 3.22 13.60
CA THR A 329 2.82 2.10 13.10
C THR A 329 3.04 0.99 14.15
N GLU A 330 2.88 1.32 15.45
CA GLU A 330 3.08 0.35 16.54
C GLU A 330 1.77 -0.28 17.03
N THR A 331 0.63 0.41 16.90
CA THR A 331 -0.60 0.00 17.58
C THR A 331 -1.83 -0.07 16.69
N GLY A 332 -1.82 0.58 15.52
CA GLY A 332 -3.00 0.69 14.66
C GLY A 332 -4.08 1.66 15.19
N ASP A 333 -3.77 2.48 16.19
CA ASP A 333 -4.73 3.47 16.69
C ASP A 333 -4.88 4.62 15.71
N PHE A 334 -6.10 4.90 15.26
CA PHE A 334 -6.41 6.05 14.42
C PHE A 334 -7.87 6.49 14.60
N ILE A 335 -8.18 7.72 14.20
CA ILE A 335 -9.49 8.35 14.38
C ILE A 335 -10.11 8.57 12.99
N LEU A 336 -11.43 8.42 12.91
CA LEU A 336 -12.23 8.71 11.72
C LEU A 336 -13.28 9.77 12.05
N ILE A 337 -13.30 10.86 11.23
CA ILE A 337 -14.41 11.82 11.22
C ILE A 337 -15.30 11.45 10.03
N PRO A 338 -16.55 11.00 10.28
CA PRO A 338 -17.45 10.55 9.24
C PRO A 338 -18.20 11.71 8.58
N THR A 339 -18.74 11.48 7.37
CA THR A 339 -19.85 12.27 6.82
C THR A 339 -21.14 11.98 7.60
N SER A 340 -22.17 12.81 7.46
CA SER A 340 -23.49 12.57 8.07
C SER A 340 -24.17 11.29 7.54
N SER A 341 -23.81 10.86 6.34
CA SER A 341 -24.33 9.66 5.67
C SER A 341 -23.31 8.51 5.62
N PHE A 342 -22.34 8.49 6.55
CA PHE A 342 -21.32 7.45 6.60
C PHE A 342 -21.92 6.06 6.70
N ASN A 343 -21.51 5.17 5.79
CA ASN A 343 -22.05 3.81 5.68
C ASN A 343 -21.44 2.80 6.65
N GLY A 344 -20.43 3.20 7.41
CA GLY A 344 -19.76 2.36 8.41
C GLY A 344 -18.69 1.43 7.87
N THR A 345 -18.25 1.64 6.63
CA THR A 345 -17.26 0.79 5.95
C THR A 345 -16.08 1.60 5.45
N PRO A 346 -14.96 0.97 5.06
CA PRO A 346 -13.87 1.65 4.36
C PRO A 346 -14.29 2.25 3.01
N TYR A 347 -15.39 1.77 2.43
CA TYR A 347 -15.88 2.20 1.12
C TYR A 347 -16.85 3.38 1.24
N ASP A 348 -16.34 4.48 1.77
CA ASP A 348 -17.08 5.73 1.93
C ASP A 348 -16.12 6.93 1.92
N GLU A 349 -16.65 8.13 2.17
CA GLU A 349 -15.86 9.34 2.33
C GLU A 349 -15.76 9.74 3.80
N TYR A 350 -14.55 10.07 4.24
CA TYR A 350 -14.23 10.44 5.62
C TYR A 350 -12.86 11.12 5.74
N ILE A 351 -12.59 11.69 6.92
CA ILE A 351 -11.25 12.12 7.34
C ILE A 351 -10.65 11.07 8.27
N LEU A 352 -9.38 10.70 8.04
CA LEU A 352 -8.60 9.85 8.95
C LEU A 352 -7.51 10.67 9.64
N ILE A 353 -7.25 10.34 10.89
CA ILE A 353 -6.25 10.99 11.73
C ILE A 353 -5.42 9.91 12.40
N GLU A 354 -4.11 9.94 12.18
CA GLU A 354 -3.19 8.98 12.77
C GLU A 354 -1.97 9.68 13.39
N TYR A 355 -1.39 9.09 14.43
CA TYR A 355 -0.20 9.61 15.06
C TYR A 355 1.05 8.97 14.44
N PHE A 356 1.75 9.74 13.62
CA PHE A 356 3.02 9.35 13.03
C PHE A 356 4.15 9.42 14.06
N THR A 357 4.96 8.38 14.12
CA THR A 357 6.24 8.36 14.84
C THR A 357 7.34 7.80 13.93
N PRO A 358 8.59 8.29 14.04
CA PRO A 358 9.73 7.78 13.28
C PRO A 358 10.26 6.47 13.90
N THR A 359 9.35 5.55 14.24
CA THR A 359 9.62 4.26 14.88
C THR A 359 9.03 3.13 14.05
N GLY A 360 9.22 1.88 14.47
CA GLY A 360 8.65 0.73 13.78
C GLY A 360 9.09 0.67 12.32
N LEU A 361 8.14 0.47 11.41
CA LEU A 361 8.37 0.41 9.97
C LEU A 361 8.75 1.78 9.35
N ASN A 362 8.51 2.89 10.05
CA ASN A 362 8.92 4.22 9.59
C ASN A 362 10.40 4.54 9.91
N ASN A 363 11.04 3.79 10.80
CA ASN A 363 12.35 4.15 11.36
C ASN A 363 13.43 4.32 10.29
N SER A 364 13.62 3.35 9.41
CA SER A 364 14.66 3.40 8.38
C SER A 364 14.42 4.53 7.38
N SER A 365 13.17 4.78 7.02
CA SER A 365 12.81 5.86 6.09
C SER A 365 13.00 7.24 6.73
N SER A 366 12.72 7.38 8.03
CA SER A 366 12.78 8.67 8.76
C SER A 366 14.19 9.25 8.89
N PHE A 367 15.21 8.45 8.70
CA PHE A 367 16.61 8.90 8.79
C PHE A 367 17.35 8.83 7.46
N ALA A 368 16.62 8.72 6.36
CA ALA A 368 17.16 8.69 5.02
C ALA A 368 16.73 9.93 4.20
N SER A 369 17.45 10.18 3.13
CA SER A 369 17.11 11.21 2.14
C SER A 369 16.88 10.57 0.79
N TYR A 370 15.94 11.13 0.05
CA TYR A 370 15.47 10.60 -1.22
C TYR A 370 15.50 11.68 -2.30
N LEU A 371 15.70 11.26 -3.55
CA LEU A 371 15.67 12.16 -4.70
C LEU A 371 14.27 12.10 -5.32
N TYR A 372 13.73 13.27 -5.65
CA TYR A 372 12.51 13.39 -6.45
C TYR A 372 12.68 14.51 -7.47
N ARG A 373 11.79 14.61 -8.44
CA ARG A 373 11.74 15.72 -9.39
C ARG A 373 10.57 16.62 -9.07
N ASP A 374 10.88 17.92 -8.92
CA ASP A 374 9.85 18.94 -8.71
C ASP A 374 9.08 19.26 -9.99
N LYS A 375 8.06 20.11 -9.87
CA LYS A 375 7.22 20.63 -10.98
C LYS A 375 8.00 21.21 -12.16
N SER A 376 9.21 21.66 -11.95
CA SER A 376 10.09 22.16 -13.00
C SER A 376 11.02 21.10 -13.61
N GLY A 377 10.86 19.83 -13.20
CA GLY A 377 11.71 18.72 -13.61
C GLY A 377 13.08 18.71 -12.95
N ARG A 378 13.32 19.55 -11.94
CA ARG A 378 14.60 19.63 -11.23
C ARG A 378 14.67 18.56 -10.18
N GLU A 379 15.82 17.91 -10.09
CA GLU A 379 16.10 17.00 -8.98
C GLU A 379 16.15 17.76 -7.65
N ARG A 380 15.42 17.22 -6.67
CA ARG A 380 15.33 17.71 -5.29
C ARG A 380 15.60 16.58 -4.33
N ILE A 381 16.05 16.92 -3.16
CA ILE A 381 16.17 15.98 -2.04
C ILE A 381 15.02 16.25 -1.09
N PHE A 382 14.29 15.21 -0.70
CA PHE A 382 13.40 15.30 0.43
C PHE A 382 13.87 14.38 1.56
N TYR A 383 13.46 14.73 2.77
CA TYR A 383 13.72 13.96 3.97
C TYR A 383 12.40 13.45 4.49
N TYR A 384 12.28 12.14 4.60
CA TYR A 384 11.11 11.55 5.24
C TYR A 384 11.00 12.11 6.67
N PRO A 385 9.78 12.30 7.24
CA PRO A 385 9.64 12.90 8.57
C PRO A 385 10.44 12.16 9.63
N SER A 386 11.19 12.90 10.41
CA SER A 386 12.06 12.40 11.50
C SER A 386 11.57 12.80 12.89
N TYR A 387 10.47 13.56 12.97
CA TYR A 387 9.78 13.92 14.19
C TYR A 387 8.39 13.30 14.21
N HIS A 388 7.85 13.11 15.38
CA HIS A 388 6.46 12.69 15.56
C HIS A 388 5.50 13.85 15.30
N GLY A 389 4.29 13.53 14.85
CA GLY A 389 3.23 14.48 14.56
C GLY A 389 1.98 13.78 14.03
N VAL A 390 0.92 14.53 13.85
CA VAL A 390 -0.35 13.97 13.38
C VAL A 390 -0.42 14.07 11.86
N ARG A 391 -0.75 12.97 11.18
CA ARG A 391 -1.13 12.93 9.77
C ARG A 391 -2.66 12.94 9.67
N ILE A 392 -3.16 13.76 8.74
CA ILE A 392 -4.59 13.83 8.44
C ILE A 392 -4.78 13.50 6.97
N TYR A 393 -5.66 12.56 6.67
CA TYR A 393 -6.00 12.16 5.31
C TYR A 393 -7.46 12.44 5.02
N HIS A 394 -7.75 13.00 3.87
CA HIS A 394 -9.06 12.92 3.24
C HIS A 394 -9.10 11.68 2.37
N VAL A 395 -10.10 10.84 2.59
CA VAL A 395 -10.32 9.61 1.81
C VAL A 395 -11.69 9.69 1.16
N ASP A 396 -11.76 9.41 -0.13
CA ASP A 396 -13.00 9.19 -0.87
C ASP A 396 -12.91 7.83 -1.60
N ALA A 397 -13.29 6.80 -0.87
CA ALA A 397 -13.27 5.41 -1.34
C ALA A 397 -14.67 4.88 -1.68
N ARG A 398 -15.61 5.77 -2.00
CA ARG A 398 -16.97 5.39 -2.39
C ARG A 398 -16.95 4.46 -3.59
N LEU A 399 -17.82 3.46 -3.56
CA LEU A 399 -18.02 2.55 -4.68
C LEU A 399 -18.84 3.21 -5.78
N ALA A 400 -18.52 2.90 -7.01
CA ALA A 400 -19.22 3.39 -8.18
C ALA A 400 -19.34 2.30 -9.24
N TYR A 401 -20.38 2.42 -10.06
CA TYR A 401 -20.55 1.61 -11.26
C TYR A 401 -19.87 2.26 -12.45
N TYR A 402 -19.20 1.43 -13.24
CA TYR A 402 -18.57 1.83 -14.50
C TYR A 402 -19.21 1.15 -15.68
N THR A 403 -19.14 1.75 -16.87
CA THR A 403 -19.60 1.09 -18.08
C THR A 403 -18.69 -0.08 -18.46
N ASN A 404 -19.28 -1.19 -18.92
CA ASN A 404 -18.59 -2.43 -19.28
C ASN A 404 -17.46 -2.31 -20.32
N GLN A 405 -17.24 -1.16 -20.91
CA GLN A 405 -16.30 -1.02 -22.03
C GLN A 405 -15.23 0.04 -21.79
N SER A 406 -15.31 0.76 -20.68
CA SER A 406 -14.31 1.78 -20.35
C SER A 406 -14.38 2.06 -18.86
N ILE A 407 -13.37 1.62 -18.14
CA ILE A 407 -13.12 2.00 -16.73
C ILE A 407 -12.93 3.51 -16.55
N ASN A 408 -13.06 4.29 -17.62
CA ASN A 408 -12.88 5.74 -17.63
C ASN A 408 -14.20 6.51 -17.51
N VAL A 409 -15.36 5.84 -17.50
CA VAL A 409 -16.66 6.51 -17.41
C VAL A 409 -17.42 5.95 -16.22
N MET A 410 -17.32 6.63 -15.09
CA MET A 410 -18.18 6.40 -13.93
C MET A 410 -19.61 6.75 -14.32
N VAL A 411 -20.54 5.82 -14.03
CA VAL A 411 -21.96 5.98 -14.35
C VAL A 411 -22.69 6.53 -13.15
N ASP A 412 -22.50 5.94 -11.97
CA ASP A 412 -23.19 6.35 -10.75
C ASP A 412 -22.50 5.80 -9.50
N TYR A 413 -22.65 6.50 -8.38
CA TYR A 413 -22.22 6.00 -7.08
C TYR A 413 -23.22 4.97 -6.53
N VAL A 414 -22.70 4.08 -5.70
CA VAL A 414 -23.53 3.16 -4.93
C VAL A 414 -24.07 3.88 -3.69
N ASP A 415 -25.31 4.32 -3.74
CA ASP A 415 -25.93 5.03 -2.63
C ASP A 415 -26.20 4.14 -1.42
N ASN A 416 -26.42 2.85 -1.65
CA ASN A 416 -26.73 1.90 -0.59
C ASN A 416 -26.10 0.54 -0.84
N LEU A 417 -25.18 0.14 0.04
CA LEU A 417 -24.47 -1.14 -0.04
C LEU A 417 -25.40 -2.36 0.01
N THR A 418 -26.61 -2.22 0.58
CA THR A 418 -27.61 -3.31 0.63
C THR A 418 -28.20 -3.64 -0.75
N GLN A 419 -28.02 -2.77 -1.73
CA GLN A 419 -28.45 -3.00 -3.12
C GLN A 419 -27.47 -3.81 -3.94
N ILE A 420 -26.27 -4.05 -3.40
CA ILE A 420 -25.26 -4.87 -4.08
C ILE A 420 -25.60 -6.34 -3.87
N ASP A 421 -25.89 -7.05 -4.95
CA ASP A 421 -26.01 -8.50 -4.95
C ASP A 421 -24.69 -9.13 -5.39
N PRO A 422 -23.89 -9.68 -4.45
CA PRO A 422 -22.61 -10.30 -4.79
C PRO A 422 -22.71 -11.49 -5.74
N SER A 423 -23.92 -12.08 -5.87
CA SER A 423 -24.17 -13.18 -6.78
C SER A 423 -24.49 -12.74 -8.20
N ASP A 424 -24.77 -11.45 -8.44
CA ASP A 424 -25.02 -10.92 -9.77
C ASP A 424 -23.68 -10.70 -10.51
N PRO A 425 -23.39 -11.47 -11.57
CA PRO A 425 -22.15 -11.34 -12.31
C PRO A 425 -21.97 -9.97 -12.98
N THR A 426 -23.05 -9.20 -13.17
CA THR A 426 -22.98 -7.84 -13.75
C THR A 426 -22.26 -6.89 -12.80
N TYR A 427 -22.48 -7.02 -11.50
CA TYR A 427 -21.77 -6.22 -10.49
C TYR A 427 -20.26 -6.52 -10.48
N ASN A 428 -19.91 -7.79 -10.67
CA ASN A 428 -18.53 -8.23 -10.65
C ASN A 428 -17.65 -7.58 -11.74
N ASP A 429 -18.25 -7.08 -12.81
CA ASP A 429 -17.52 -6.49 -13.93
C ASP A 429 -17.59 -4.96 -13.96
N THR A 430 -18.41 -4.32 -13.12
CA THR A 430 -18.71 -2.89 -13.22
C THR A 430 -18.56 -2.10 -11.93
N LEU A 431 -18.45 -2.79 -10.78
CA LEU A 431 -18.33 -2.14 -9.46
C LEU A 431 -16.87 -1.98 -9.06
N TYR A 432 -16.45 -0.74 -8.80
CA TYR A 432 -15.09 -0.39 -8.36
C TYR A 432 -15.13 0.71 -7.31
N VAL A 433 -14.01 0.94 -6.62
CA VAL A 433 -13.77 2.18 -5.90
C VAL A 433 -13.80 3.32 -6.91
N GLY A 434 -14.59 4.36 -6.65
CA GLY A 434 -14.90 5.40 -7.63
C GLY A 434 -13.72 6.26 -8.03
N PHE A 435 -12.71 6.38 -7.16
CA PHE A 435 -11.51 7.19 -7.42
C PHE A 435 -10.23 6.39 -7.25
N ALA A 436 -9.19 6.84 -7.93
CA ALA A 436 -7.81 6.46 -7.71
C ALA A 436 -6.95 7.71 -7.67
N ASN A 437 -5.78 7.64 -7.04
CA ASN A 437 -4.88 8.80 -7.00
C ASN A 437 -4.24 9.11 -8.36
N ASP A 438 -4.34 8.21 -9.30
CA ASP A 438 -3.82 8.38 -10.66
C ASP A 438 -4.92 8.59 -11.72
N ASN A 439 -6.09 9.08 -11.33
CA ASN A 439 -7.18 9.42 -12.26
C ASN A 439 -6.76 10.47 -13.29
N SER A 440 -7.23 10.31 -14.53
CA SER A 440 -7.01 11.27 -15.59
C SER A 440 -8.34 11.99 -15.94
N PRO A 441 -8.31 13.32 -16.16
CA PRO A 441 -7.23 14.30 -16.03
C PRO A 441 -7.09 14.79 -14.59
N MET A 442 -5.88 14.77 -14.08
CA MET A 442 -5.60 15.02 -12.67
C MET A 442 -5.22 16.46 -12.36
N ASP A 443 -6.00 17.38 -12.78
CA ASP A 443 -5.90 18.78 -12.31
C ASP A 443 -6.87 19.06 -11.14
N LYS A 444 -7.58 18.02 -10.66
CA LYS A 444 -8.59 18.16 -9.61
C LYS A 444 -8.13 17.42 -8.36
N THR A 445 -7.85 18.17 -7.34
CA THR A 445 -7.58 17.69 -5.98
C THR A 445 -8.82 17.13 -5.28
N ASP A 446 -9.99 17.34 -5.89
CA ASP A 446 -11.29 17.00 -5.29
C ASP A 446 -11.67 15.53 -5.49
N ASP A 447 -11.02 14.83 -6.44
CA ASP A 447 -11.40 13.48 -6.85
C ASP A 447 -10.29 12.44 -6.53
N LEU A 448 -9.65 12.57 -5.36
CA LEU A 448 -8.56 11.69 -4.93
C LEU A 448 -9.05 10.61 -3.97
N LEU A 449 -8.56 9.38 -4.17
CA LEU A 449 -8.85 8.25 -3.29
C LEU A 449 -8.34 8.48 -1.87
N CYS A 450 -7.08 8.87 -1.76
CA CYS A 450 -6.40 9.10 -0.49
C CYS A 450 -5.48 10.31 -0.61
N HIS A 451 -5.75 11.33 0.19
CA HIS A 451 -5.08 12.63 0.11
C HIS A 451 -4.54 13.04 1.48
N LEU A 452 -3.22 13.19 1.59
CA LEU A 452 -2.56 13.70 2.78
C LEU A 452 -2.73 15.22 2.88
N LEU A 453 -3.35 15.70 3.95
CA LEU A 453 -3.57 17.12 4.18
C LEU A 453 -2.39 17.70 4.98
N SER A 454 -1.79 18.78 4.47
CA SER A 454 -0.62 19.39 5.11
C SER A 454 -1.02 20.41 6.18
N ALA A 455 -0.35 20.39 7.32
CA ALA A 455 -0.52 21.42 8.37
C ALA A 455 -0.25 22.85 7.83
N ARG A 456 0.49 22.99 6.72
CA ARG A 456 0.77 24.27 6.05
C ARG A 456 -0.26 24.62 4.96
N GLY A 457 -1.27 23.78 4.73
CA GLY A 457 -2.19 23.91 3.63
C GLY A 457 -1.74 23.15 2.36
N GLU A 458 -2.62 23.05 1.38
CA GLU A 458 -2.45 22.17 0.20
C GLU A 458 -1.49 22.71 -0.86
N SER A 459 -1.16 23.99 -0.81
CA SER A 459 -0.32 24.64 -1.82
C SER A 459 1.06 24.02 -2.02
N ASP A 460 1.57 23.30 -1.04
CA ASP A 460 2.86 22.63 -1.13
C ASP A 460 2.82 21.52 -2.20
N TYR A 461 1.81 20.67 -2.16
CA TYR A 461 1.66 19.54 -3.11
C TYR A 461 1.32 20.03 -4.51
N GLU A 462 0.45 21.03 -4.64
CA GLU A 462 0.16 21.68 -5.91
C GLU A 462 1.40 22.29 -6.56
N ASN A 463 2.35 22.71 -5.75
CA ASN A 463 3.65 23.20 -6.20
C ASN A 463 4.72 22.11 -6.37
N GLY A 464 4.36 20.85 -6.15
CA GLY A 464 5.27 19.71 -6.26
C GLY A 464 6.33 19.67 -5.17
N ILE A 465 6.00 20.17 -3.97
CA ILE A 465 6.87 20.12 -2.80
C ILE A 465 6.54 18.85 -2.02
N ALA A 466 7.55 18.01 -1.82
CA ALA A 466 7.40 16.80 -1.04
C ALA A 466 7.06 17.09 0.42
N ALA A 467 6.33 16.19 1.05
CA ALA A 467 6.05 16.26 2.47
C ALA A 467 7.32 16.24 3.32
N SER A 468 7.21 16.78 4.50
CA SER A 468 8.32 16.92 5.46
C SER A 468 7.77 16.94 6.90
N ASN A 469 8.63 17.14 7.88
CA ASN A 469 8.18 17.37 9.27
C ASN A 469 7.13 18.48 9.39
N ALA A 470 7.20 19.49 8.54
CA ALA A 470 6.26 20.62 8.56
C ALA A 470 4.89 20.29 7.92
N THR A 471 4.75 19.13 7.31
CA THR A 471 3.47 18.60 6.83
C THR A 471 2.64 18.04 7.98
N LEU A 472 3.29 17.56 9.02
CA LEU A 472 2.63 16.99 10.19
C LEU A 472 2.02 18.09 11.06
N PHE A 473 0.82 17.85 11.56
CA PHE A 473 0.20 18.71 12.55
C PHE A 473 0.89 18.51 13.89
N ALA A 474 1.35 19.60 14.46
CA ALA A 474 2.07 19.65 15.74
C ALA A 474 1.15 19.99 16.91
N LEU A 475 1.72 20.06 18.11
CA LEU A 475 0.99 20.51 19.31
C LEU A 475 0.41 21.91 19.07
N GLU A 476 -0.85 22.11 19.47
CA GLU A 476 -1.65 23.35 19.31
C GLU A 476 -2.13 23.61 17.86
N ASP A 477 -1.68 22.85 16.85
CA ASP A 477 -2.24 22.98 15.51
C ASP A 477 -3.73 22.59 15.51
N THR A 478 -4.46 23.20 14.55
CA THR A 478 -5.91 23.02 14.38
C THR A 478 -6.24 22.54 12.97
N PHE A 479 -7.42 21.93 12.83
CA PHE A 479 -7.96 21.55 11.54
C PHE A 479 -9.49 21.80 11.55
N GLY A 480 -9.97 22.55 10.57
CA GLY A 480 -11.38 22.93 10.41
C GLY A 480 -11.83 24.14 11.24
N LYS A 481 -10.94 24.82 11.95
CA LYS A 481 -11.25 26.06 12.67
C LYS A 481 -11.20 27.28 11.77
N SER A 482 -11.89 28.36 12.17
CA SER A 482 -11.93 29.62 11.44
C SER A 482 -10.56 30.28 11.16
N ILE A 483 -9.53 29.83 11.87
CA ILE A 483 -8.16 30.35 11.80
C ILE A 483 -7.24 29.55 10.87
N ASP A 484 -7.68 28.39 10.38
CA ASP A 484 -6.84 27.51 9.56
C ASP A 484 -7.36 27.40 8.12
N SER A 485 -6.51 26.86 7.23
CA SER A 485 -6.81 26.74 5.79
C SER A 485 -7.94 25.77 5.48
N TYR A 486 -8.28 24.88 6.42
CA TYR A 486 -9.32 23.85 6.26
C TYR A 486 -10.67 24.25 6.82
N HIS A 487 -10.84 25.51 7.21
CA HIS A 487 -12.14 26.00 7.71
C HIS A 487 -13.28 25.75 6.73
N ASN A 488 -13.01 25.88 5.43
CA ASN A 488 -14.00 25.70 4.37
C ASN A 488 -13.98 24.31 3.74
N PHE A 489 -13.27 23.35 4.35
CA PHE A 489 -13.29 21.97 3.87
C PHE A 489 -14.72 21.42 3.80
N ARG A 490 -15.03 20.75 2.69
CA ARG A 490 -16.32 20.09 2.47
C ARG A 490 -16.09 18.67 1.97
N PHE A 491 -16.96 17.79 2.40
CA PHE A 491 -17.05 16.45 1.86
C PHE A 491 -17.65 16.47 0.44
N ASN A 492 -17.08 15.69 -0.47
CA ASN A 492 -17.57 15.58 -1.85
C ASN A 492 -18.95 14.92 -1.92
N LYS A 493 -19.15 13.86 -1.10
CA LYS A 493 -20.38 13.08 -1.06
C LYS A 493 -21.60 13.90 -0.69
N THR A 494 -21.49 14.74 0.31
CA THR A 494 -22.64 15.45 0.91
C THR A 494 -22.60 16.95 0.63
N GLY A 495 -21.45 17.50 0.27
CA GLY A 495 -21.22 18.95 0.21
C GLY A 495 -21.23 19.63 1.60
N GLU A 496 -21.31 18.85 2.67
CA GLU A 496 -21.33 19.34 4.04
C GLU A 496 -19.94 19.77 4.50
N TYR A 497 -19.90 20.70 5.40
CA TYR A 497 -18.68 21.03 6.12
C TYR A 497 -18.31 19.91 7.12
N LEU A 498 -17.06 19.90 7.56
CA LEU A 498 -16.64 19.07 8.69
C LEU A 498 -17.59 19.28 9.87
N PRO A 499 -18.12 18.20 10.49
CA PRO A 499 -19.02 18.34 11.63
C PRO A 499 -18.28 18.82 12.89
N PHE A 500 -16.96 18.58 12.95
CA PHE A 500 -16.11 18.94 14.08
C PHE A 500 -14.86 19.66 13.61
N SER A 501 -14.41 20.63 14.40
CA SER A 501 -13.05 21.14 14.35
C SER A 501 -12.19 20.42 15.37
N LEU A 502 -10.91 20.29 15.11
CA LEU A 502 -10.00 19.66 16.07
C LEU A 502 -8.82 20.56 16.46
N THR A 503 -8.23 20.22 17.59
CA THR A 503 -6.95 20.80 18.08
C THR A 503 -6.09 19.66 18.61
N ILE A 504 -4.79 19.69 18.32
CA ILE A 504 -3.82 18.78 18.94
C ILE A 504 -3.54 19.29 20.37
N SER A 505 -4.24 18.75 21.37
CA SER A 505 -4.26 19.28 22.71
C SER A 505 -3.11 18.82 23.61
N LYS A 506 -2.58 17.60 23.35
CA LYS A 506 -1.39 17.06 24.03
C LYS A 506 -0.61 16.21 23.04
N MET A 507 0.70 16.24 23.13
CA MET A 507 1.59 15.42 22.29
C MET A 507 2.79 14.94 23.10
N ARG A 508 3.08 13.66 23.04
CA ARG A 508 4.19 12.98 23.69
C ARG A 508 4.81 11.99 22.72
N ASP A 509 6.00 11.47 23.02
CA ASP A 509 6.72 10.57 22.11
C ASP A 509 5.91 9.38 21.58
N LYS A 510 4.98 8.85 22.37
CA LYS A 510 4.22 7.63 22.03
C LYS A 510 2.72 7.81 21.88
N GLU A 511 2.19 8.97 22.20
CA GLU A 511 0.75 9.24 22.20
C GLU A 511 0.44 10.70 21.89
N VAL A 512 -0.73 10.91 21.30
CA VAL A 512 -1.27 12.26 21.05
C VAL A 512 -2.73 12.31 21.47
N THR A 513 -3.14 13.43 22.08
CA THR A 513 -4.54 13.70 22.38
C THR A 513 -5.07 14.75 21.42
N VAL A 514 -6.16 14.41 20.74
CA VAL A 514 -6.90 15.28 19.83
C VAL A 514 -8.21 15.69 20.48
N SER A 515 -8.44 16.99 20.61
CA SER A 515 -9.67 17.56 21.17
C SER A 515 -10.59 17.97 20.02
N PHE A 516 -11.79 17.43 20.02
CA PHE A 516 -12.85 17.72 19.04
C PHE A 516 -13.88 18.67 19.64
N THR A 517 -14.21 19.73 18.90
CA THR A 517 -15.28 20.67 19.23
C THR A 517 -16.26 20.74 18.07
N LEU A 518 -17.50 21.16 18.32
CA LEU A 518 -18.38 21.51 17.21
C LEU A 518 -17.70 22.60 16.38
N ARG A 519 -17.95 22.56 15.09
CA ARG A 519 -17.47 23.59 14.18
C ARG A 519 -18.01 24.97 14.61
N ASP A 520 -17.15 25.99 14.57
CA ASP A 520 -17.47 27.39 14.89
C ASP A 520 -18.47 27.99 13.90
#